data_5d0a753ae8549ec856c15a030c979c95
#
_entry.id   5d0a753ae8549ec856c15a030c979c95
#
_cell.length_a   1.000
_cell.length_b   1.000
_cell.length_c   1.000
_cell.angle_alpha   90.00
_cell.angle_beta   90.00
_cell.angle_gamma   90.00
#
_symmetry.space_group_name_H-M   'P 1'
#
loop_
_entity.id
_entity.type
_entity.pdbx_description
1 polymer ?
#
loop_
_entity_poly.entity_id
_entity_poly.type
_entity_poly.pdbx_seq_one_letter_code
_entity_poly.pdbx_strand_id
1 'polypeptide(L)'
;DHVQFLARLVELELIDRERRMIERRIRAAKFPAVKSLDSFDFRAIPGLNKMQVLELARCEWIDRRENVIELGPSGTGKTHIALGLGLAACQKGLSVGFTTAAALVHELMEARDERRLLRLQKQLTNHKLLIIDELGFVPLSKTGAELLFELISQRYERGATLITSNLPFDEWTEVFGSERLTGALLDRLTHHVTILEMNGESYRLKQSRSQKNNKAD
;
A
#
# COMPACT_ATOMS: atom_id res chain seq x y z
N ASP A 1 47.55 9.27 0.79
CA ASP A 1 47.77 7.94 0.22
C ASP A 1 46.74 7.63 -0.86
N HIS A 2 47.22 7.19 -2.03
CA HIS A 2 46.34 6.89 -3.20
C HIS A 2 45.27 5.83 -2.90
N VAL A 3 45.58 4.86 -2.05
CA VAL A 3 44.64 3.82 -1.63
C VAL A 3 43.46 4.40 -0.84
N GLN A 4 43.75 5.30 0.09
CA GLN A 4 42.69 5.99 0.86
C GLN A 4 41.82 6.89 -0.03
N PHE A 5 42.42 7.55 -1.02
CA PHE A 5 41.68 8.34 -2.00
C PHE A 5 40.74 7.48 -2.84
N LEU A 6 41.24 6.35 -3.36
CA LEU A 6 40.41 5.39 -4.11
C LEU A 6 39.32 4.80 -3.26
N ALA A 7 39.60 4.40 -2.01
CA ALA A 7 38.57 3.91 -1.09
C ALA A 7 37.47 4.92 -0.87
N ARG A 8 37.79 6.21 -0.68
CA ARG A 8 36.83 7.30 -0.51
C ARG A 8 36.00 7.53 -1.76
N LEU A 9 36.58 7.44 -2.95
CA LEU A 9 35.83 7.53 -4.22
C LEU A 9 34.85 6.38 -4.37
N VAL A 10 35.24 5.15 -4.03
CA VAL A 10 34.34 3.99 -4.07
C VAL A 10 33.18 4.16 -3.09
N GLU A 11 33.44 4.60 -1.85
CA GLU A 11 32.39 4.90 -0.88
C GLU A 11 31.38 5.92 -1.41
N LEU A 12 31.85 7.03 -1.99
CA LEU A 12 31.00 8.07 -2.55
C LEU A 12 30.16 7.53 -3.72
N GLU A 13 30.75 6.74 -4.61
CA GLU A 13 30.02 6.12 -5.72
C GLU A 13 28.95 5.12 -5.22
N LEU A 14 29.24 4.33 -4.18
CA LEU A 14 28.27 3.41 -3.59
C LEU A 14 27.08 4.18 -3.00
N ILE A 15 27.33 5.24 -2.24
CA ILE A 15 26.29 6.11 -1.67
C ILE A 15 25.43 6.73 -2.79
N ASP A 16 26.08 7.20 -3.85
CA ASP A 16 25.35 7.83 -4.97
C ASP A 16 24.55 6.82 -5.79
N ARG A 17 25.04 5.60 -5.96
CA ARG A 17 24.29 4.48 -6.58
C ARG A 17 23.07 4.10 -5.76
N GLU A 18 23.20 4.00 -4.44
CA GLU A 18 22.12 3.68 -3.53
C GLU A 18 21.04 4.78 -3.59
N ARG A 19 21.43 6.05 -3.51
CA ARG A 19 20.51 7.18 -3.65
C ARG A 19 19.75 7.14 -4.97
N ARG A 20 20.47 6.97 -6.11
CA ARG A 20 19.84 6.87 -7.43
C ARG A 20 18.89 5.67 -7.55
N MET A 21 19.22 4.55 -6.90
CA MET A 21 18.35 3.37 -6.85
C MET A 21 17.06 3.69 -6.09
N ILE A 22 17.14 4.29 -4.90
CA ILE A 22 15.98 4.68 -4.08
C ILE A 22 15.10 5.66 -4.85
N GLU A 23 15.66 6.71 -5.44
CA GLU A 23 14.92 7.69 -6.24
C GLU A 23 14.16 7.03 -7.39
N ARG A 24 14.79 6.08 -8.10
CA ARG A 24 14.14 5.30 -9.16
C ARG A 24 12.99 4.45 -8.63
N ARG A 25 13.15 3.81 -7.44
CA ARG A 25 12.10 3.00 -6.81
C ARG A 25 10.90 3.86 -6.43
N ILE A 26 11.13 5.01 -5.79
CA ILE A 26 10.07 5.94 -5.41
C ILE A 26 9.32 6.45 -6.64
N ARG A 27 10.03 6.82 -7.71
CA ARG A 27 9.40 7.27 -8.96
C ARG A 27 8.59 6.16 -9.65
N ALA A 28 9.11 4.94 -9.66
CA ALA A 28 8.44 3.79 -10.26
C ALA A 28 7.21 3.33 -9.47
N ALA A 29 7.16 3.58 -8.17
CA ALA A 29 6.03 3.22 -7.31
C ALA A 29 4.74 4.00 -7.61
N LYS A 30 4.84 5.15 -8.27
CA LYS A 30 3.70 6.01 -8.66
C LYS A 30 2.87 6.48 -7.46
N PHE A 31 3.51 6.81 -6.34
CA PHE A 31 2.81 7.36 -5.19
C PHE A 31 2.11 8.68 -5.53
N PRO A 32 0.86 8.90 -5.08
CA PRO A 32 0.15 10.16 -5.29
C PRO A 32 0.80 11.32 -4.53
N ALA A 33 1.47 11.01 -3.42
CA ALA A 33 2.27 11.93 -2.62
C ALA A 33 3.34 11.16 -1.87
N VAL A 34 4.47 11.78 -1.59
CA VAL A 34 5.49 11.21 -0.71
C VAL A 34 5.10 11.52 0.73
N LYS A 35 4.82 10.49 1.50
CA LYS A 35 4.48 10.56 2.94
C LYS A 35 5.45 9.68 3.71
N SER A 36 6.01 10.21 4.81
CA SER A 36 6.84 9.43 5.72
C SER A 36 6.08 9.11 7.00
N LEU A 37 6.46 8.04 7.68
CA LEU A 37 5.89 7.66 8.98
C LEU A 37 6.26 8.68 10.07
N ASP A 38 7.38 9.41 9.91
CA ASP A 38 7.80 10.45 10.85
C ASP A 38 6.82 11.63 10.87
N SER A 39 6.14 11.89 9.75
CA SER A 39 5.14 12.95 9.64
C SER A 39 3.73 12.52 10.09
N PHE A 40 3.56 11.25 10.51
CA PHE A 40 2.27 10.73 10.98
C PHE A 40 2.05 11.03 12.46
N ASP A 41 0.93 11.66 12.79
CA ASP A 41 0.55 11.91 14.18
C ASP A 41 -0.16 10.68 14.79
N PHE A 42 0.61 9.81 15.42
CA PHE A 42 0.08 8.62 16.10
C PHE A 42 -0.88 8.95 17.26
N ARG A 43 -0.84 10.17 17.81
CA ARG A 43 -1.74 10.58 18.89
C ARG A 43 -3.17 10.81 18.39
N ALA A 44 -3.32 11.07 17.08
CA ALA A 44 -4.62 11.25 16.46
C ALA A 44 -5.43 9.95 16.39
N ILE A 45 -4.77 8.80 16.45
CA ILE A 45 -5.38 7.46 16.39
C ILE A 45 -4.87 6.62 17.59
N PRO A 46 -5.41 6.81 18.79
CA PRO A 46 -4.90 6.13 19.99
C PRO A 46 -4.99 4.60 19.96
N GLY A 47 -5.92 4.04 19.17
CA GLY A 47 -6.07 2.59 18.99
C GLY A 47 -5.01 1.97 18.08
N LEU A 48 -4.28 2.77 17.29
CA LEU A 48 -3.24 2.26 16.41
C LEU A 48 -1.96 1.96 17.18
N ASN A 49 -1.49 0.72 17.12
CA ASN A 49 -0.25 0.32 17.76
C ASN A 49 0.96 0.86 16.98
N LYS A 50 1.55 1.96 17.48
CA LYS A 50 2.75 2.58 16.88
C LYS A 50 3.91 1.59 16.72
N MET A 51 4.15 0.73 17.70
CA MET A 51 5.27 -0.22 17.65
C MET A 51 5.08 -1.24 16.53
N GLN A 52 3.84 -1.69 16.30
CA GLN A 52 3.51 -2.58 15.20
C GLN A 52 3.76 -1.91 13.83
N VAL A 53 3.40 -0.64 13.67
CA VAL A 53 3.67 0.12 12.44
C VAL A 53 5.18 0.28 12.22
N LEU A 54 5.95 0.58 13.28
CA LEU A 54 7.41 0.69 13.19
C LEU A 54 8.08 -0.66 12.89
N GLU A 55 7.53 -1.76 13.39
CA GLU A 55 8.00 -3.10 13.03
C GLU A 55 7.74 -3.40 11.55
N LEU A 56 6.56 -3.06 11.03
CA LEU A 56 6.25 -3.18 9.60
C LEU A 56 7.19 -2.33 8.73
N ALA A 57 7.64 -1.16 9.22
CA ALA A 57 8.60 -0.31 8.51
C ALA A 57 9.98 -0.98 8.34
N ARG A 58 10.27 -2.05 9.08
CA ARG A 58 11.46 -2.89 8.87
C ARG A 58 11.36 -3.72 7.59
N CYS A 59 10.17 -3.82 6.98
CA CYS A 59 9.87 -4.49 5.71
C CYS A 59 10.15 -6.00 5.68
N GLU A 60 10.45 -6.65 6.80
CA GLU A 60 10.72 -8.09 6.86
C GLU A 60 9.52 -8.93 6.43
N TRP A 61 8.30 -8.44 6.69
CA TRP A 61 7.05 -9.06 6.23
C TRP A 61 6.94 -9.12 4.69
N ILE A 62 7.57 -8.18 3.97
CA ILE A 62 7.60 -8.19 2.50
C ILE A 62 8.45 -9.36 1.98
N ASP A 63 9.59 -9.63 2.63
CA ASP A 63 10.44 -10.77 2.27
C ASP A 63 9.76 -12.10 2.60
N ARG A 64 8.98 -12.13 3.69
CA ARG A 64 8.14 -13.28 4.06
C ARG A 64 6.86 -13.41 3.22
N ARG A 65 6.58 -12.44 2.34
CA ARG A 65 5.38 -12.41 1.46
C ARG A 65 4.06 -12.39 2.23
N GLU A 66 4.08 -11.77 3.39
CA GLU A 66 2.93 -11.56 4.23
C GLU A 66 2.13 -10.33 3.76
N ASN A 67 0.88 -10.24 4.17
CA ASN A 67 0.01 -9.13 3.80
C ASN A 67 -0.19 -8.16 4.97
N VAL A 68 -0.57 -6.93 4.65
CA VAL A 68 -1.03 -5.93 5.61
C VAL A 68 -2.39 -5.43 5.17
N ILE A 69 -3.34 -5.36 6.09
CA ILE A 69 -4.66 -4.81 5.82
C ILE A 69 -4.94 -3.71 6.83
N GLU A 70 -5.21 -2.51 6.34
CA GLU A 70 -5.55 -1.33 7.14
C GLU A 70 -7.06 -1.09 7.05
N LEU A 71 -7.76 -1.26 8.18
CA LEU A 71 -9.21 -1.10 8.27
C LEU A 71 -9.56 0.12 9.12
N GLY A 72 -10.60 0.84 8.73
CA GLY A 72 -11.14 1.93 9.53
C GLY A 72 -11.81 3.04 8.71
N PRO A 73 -12.54 3.95 9.36
CA PRO A 73 -13.28 5.02 8.71
C PRO A 73 -12.43 5.90 7.79
N SER A 74 -13.08 6.62 6.89
CA SER A 74 -12.39 7.57 6.01
C SER A 74 -11.73 8.70 6.82
N GLY A 75 -10.52 9.10 6.41
CA GLY A 75 -9.79 10.22 7.04
C GLY A 75 -8.97 9.85 8.28
N THR A 76 -8.87 8.57 8.65
CA THR A 76 -8.06 8.10 9.79
C THR A 76 -6.57 7.95 9.46
N GLY A 77 -6.15 8.21 8.23
CA GLY A 77 -4.73 8.19 7.85
C GLY A 77 -4.22 6.87 7.28
N LYS A 78 -5.09 5.92 6.92
CA LYS A 78 -4.70 4.65 6.28
C LYS A 78 -3.74 4.87 5.10
N THR A 79 -4.15 5.63 4.10
CA THR A 79 -3.29 5.96 2.95
C THR A 79 -1.95 6.56 3.37
N HIS A 80 -1.88 7.34 4.47
CA HIS A 80 -0.63 7.89 4.97
C HIS A 80 0.31 6.77 5.47
N ILE A 81 -0.20 5.84 6.27
CA ILE A 81 0.57 4.69 6.76
C ILE A 81 1.00 3.81 5.58
N ALA A 82 0.08 3.48 4.66
CA ALA A 82 0.39 2.69 3.47
C ALA A 82 1.52 3.33 2.63
N LEU A 83 1.45 4.64 2.38
CA LEU A 83 2.50 5.38 1.67
C LEU A 83 3.82 5.41 2.45
N GLY A 84 3.77 5.58 3.78
CA GLY A 84 4.93 5.56 4.65
C GLY A 84 5.65 4.20 4.64
N LEU A 85 4.89 3.10 4.71
CA LEU A 85 5.43 1.75 4.59
C LEU A 85 5.98 1.47 3.19
N GLY A 86 5.29 1.94 2.15
CA GLY A 86 5.77 1.87 0.77
C GLY A 86 7.07 2.65 0.56
N LEU A 87 7.19 3.84 1.15
CA LEU A 87 8.42 4.64 1.12
C LEU A 87 9.58 3.91 1.82
N ALA A 88 9.33 3.34 3.01
CA ALA A 88 10.32 2.53 3.73
C ALA A 88 10.81 1.35 2.88
N ALA A 89 9.89 0.66 2.18
CA ALA A 89 10.24 -0.42 1.26
C ALA A 89 11.11 0.06 0.08
N CYS A 90 10.78 1.22 -0.53
CA CYS A 90 11.60 1.83 -1.58
C CYS A 90 13.00 2.19 -1.10
N GLN A 91 13.12 2.72 0.14
CA GLN A 91 14.41 3.03 0.77
C GLN A 91 15.28 1.79 0.98
N LYS A 92 14.67 0.62 1.16
CA LYS A 92 15.36 -0.69 1.20
C LYS A 92 15.61 -1.31 -0.18
N GLY A 93 15.34 -0.56 -1.26
CA GLY A 93 15.55 -1.01 -2.64
C GLY A 93 14.49 -1.96 -3.17
N LEU A 94 13.41 -2.22 -2.41
CA LEU A 94 12.33 -3.10 -2.84
C LEU A 94 11.48 -2.43 -3.93
N SER A 95 10.94 -3.25 -4.85
CA SER A 95 10.01 -2.75 -5.87
C SER A 95 8.60 -2.64 -5.29
N VAL A 96 8.05 -1.43 -5.35
CA VAL A 96 6.70 -1.12 -4.85
C VAL A 96 5.85 -0.65 -6.01
N GLY A 97 4.58 -1.09 -6.05
CA GLY A 97 3.52 -0.54 -6.89
C GLY A 97 2.42 0.03 -6.01
N PHE A 98 1.90 1.18 -6.35
CA PHE A 98 0.75 1.82 -5.70
C PHE A 98 -0.36 2.07 -6.71
N THR A 99 -1.59 1.73 -6.31
CA THR A 99 -2.80 2.02 -7.08
C THR A 99 -4.01 2.05 -6.16
N THR A 100 -5.09 2.72 -6.55
CA THR A 100 -6.38 2.55 -5.89
C THR A 100 -7.10 1.32 -6.43
N ALA A 101 -7.99 0.70 -5.64
CA ALA A 101 -8.76 -0.46 -6.09
C ALA A 101 -9.57 -0.16 -7.36
N ALA A 102 -10.21 1.00 -7.42
CA ALA A 102 -10.99 1.42 -8.57
C ALA A 102 -10.12 1.59 -9.84
N ALA A 103 -8.97 2.27 -9.73
CA ALA A 103 -8.06 2.46 -10.86
C ALA A 103 -7.47 1.12 -11.34
N LEU A 104 -7.12 0.24 -10.41
CA LEU A 104 -6.59 -1.09 -10.72
C LEU A 104 -7.60 -1.94 -11.49
N VAL A 105 -8.85 -1.98 -11.01
CA VAL A 105 -9.91 -2.75 -11.70
C VAL A 105 -10.18 -2.18 -13.09
N HIS A 106 -10.19 -0.86 -13.23
CA HIS A 106 -10.37 -0.22 -14.53
C HIS A 106 -9.25 -0.59 -15.50
N GLU A 107 -7.99 -0.52 -15.05
CA GLU A 107 -6.81 -0.87 -15.86
C GLU A 107 -6.81 -2.38 -16.23
N LEU A 108 -7.24 -3.26 -15.34
CA LEU A 108 -7.35 -4.70 -15.61
C LEU A 108 -8.44 -5.00 -16.66
N MET A 109 -9.59 -4.33 -16.58
CA MET A 109 -10.67 -4.47 -17.56
C MET A 109 -10.25 -3.97 -18.94
N GLU A 110 -9.65 -2.79 -19.01
CA GLU A 110 -9.12 -2.22 -20.26
C GLU A 110 -8.03 -3.13 -20.86
N ALA A 111 -7.07 -3.59 -20.04
CA ALA A 111 -6.02 -4.50 -20.49
C ALA A 111 -6.56 -5.84 -21.00
N ARG A 112 -7.67 -6.34 -20.44
CA ARG A 112 -8.36 -7.53 -20.95
C ARG A 112 -8.95 -7.28 -22.33
N ASP A 113 -9.66 -6.17 -22.52
CA ASP A 113 -10.32 -5.82 -23.76
C ASP A 113 -9.28 -5.55 -24.88
N GLU A 114 -8.12 -5.00 -24.54
CA GLU A 114 -6.98 -4.79 -25.43
C GLU A 114 -6.05 -6.02 -25.60
N ARG A 115 -6.42 -7.18 -25.04
CA ARG A 115 -5.62 -8.42 -25.10
C ARG A 115 -4.22 -8.33 -24.52
N ARG A 116 -3.98 -7.42 -23.58
CA ARG A 116 -2.70 -7.22 -22.89
C ARG A 116 -2.72 -7.56 -21.39
N LEU A 117 -3.81 -8.21 -20.92
CA LEU A 117 -4.03 -8.55 -19.51
C LEU A 117 -2.86 -9.34 -18.89
N LEU A 118 -2.38 -10.37 -19.56
CA LEU A 118 -1.26 -11.19 -19.05
C LEU A 118 0.02 -10.37 -18.82
N ARG A 119 0.27 -9.39 -19.68
CA ARG A 119 1.44 -8.49 -19.54
C ARG A 119 1.29 -7.60 -18.31
N LEU A 120 0.09 -7.03 -18.11
CA LEU A 120 -0.22 -6.19 -16.95
C LEU A 120 -0.14 -7.00 -15.66
N GLN A 121 -0.78 -8.17 -15.60
CA GLN A 121 -0.73 -9.07 -14.45
C GLN A 121 0.72 -9.44 -14.09
N LYS A 122 1.54 -9.79 -15.09
CA LYS A 122 2.96 -10.08 -14.87
C LYS A 122 3.71 -8.87 -14.30
N GLN A 123 3.43 -7.66 -14.77
CA GLN A 123 4.03 -6.43 -14.25
C GLN A 123 3.64 -6.21 -12.77
N LEU A 124 2.34 -6.34 -12.45
CA LEU A 124 1.83 -6.15 -11.10
C LEU A 124 2.31 -7.23 -10.13
N THR A 125 2.43 -8.49 -10.58
CA THR A 125 2.94 -9.59 -9.75
C THR A 125 4.44 -9.53 -9.49
N ASN A 126 5.22 -8.81 -10.31
CA ASN A 126 6.65 -8.64 -10.12
C ASN A 126 7.02 -7.63 -9.02
N HIS A 127 6.09 -6.80 -8.57
CA HIS A 127 6.34 -5.93 -7.41
C HIS A 127 6.50 -6.77 -6.13
N LYS A 128 7.54 -6.49 -5.36
CA LYS A 128 7.72 -7.09 -4.03
C LYS A 128 6.58 -6.70 -3.09
N LEU A 129 6.15 -5.44 -3.16
CA LEU A 129 4.98 -4.91 -2.47
C LEU A 129 4.02 -4.27 -3.47
N LEU A 130 2.76 -4.68 -3.44
CA LEU A 130 1.67 -4.00 -4.14
C LEU A 130 0.74 -3.36 -3.10
N ILE A 131 0.55 -2.05 -3.20
CA ILE A 131 -0.38 -1.29 -2.36
C ILE A 131 -1.65 -1.05 -3.16
N ILE A 132 -2.78 -1.53 -2.64
CA ILE A 132 -4.12 -1.34 -3.19
C ILE A 132 -4.91 -0.48 -2.20
N ASP A 133 -5.02 0.81 -2.51
CA ASP A 133 -5.68 1.78 -1.64
C ASP A 133 -7.18 1.88 -1.95
N GLU A 134 -7.96 2.26 -0.94
CA GLU A 134 -9.39 2.58 -1.07
C GLU A 134 -10.27 1.41 -1.54
N LEU A 135 -9.99 0.19 -1.12
CA LEU A 135 -10.89 -0.93 -1.37
C LEU A 135 -12.20 -0.74 -0.59
N GLY A 136 -13.33 -0.86 -1.26
CA GLY A 136 -14.66 -0.71 -0.67
C GLY A 136 -15.31 0.66 -0.86
N PHE A 137 -14.62 1.63 -1.46
CA PHE A 137 -15.23 2.94 -1.77
C PHE A 137 -16.33 2.86 -2.82
N VAL A 138 -16.20 1.92 -3.76
CA VAL A 138 -17.16 1.71 -4.84
C VAL A 138 -17.36 0.21 -5.03
N PRO A 139 -18.60 -0.27 -5.17
CA PRO A 139 -18.88 -1.66 -5.55
C PRO A 139 -18.21 -1.99 -6.89
N LEU A 140 -17.64 -3.17 -6.99
CA LEU A 140 -16.99 -3.63 -8.21
C LEU A 140 -18.01 -4.30 -9.14
N SER A 141 -17.83 -4.14 -10.46
CA SER A 141 -18.53 -4.99 -11.41
C SER A 141 -18.12 -6.46 -11.22
N LYS A 142 -18.99 -7.38 -11.58
CA LYS A 142 -18.68 -8.83 -11.48
C LYS A 142 -17.33 -9.17 -12.12
N THR A 143 -17.10 -8.70 -13.34
CA THR A 143 -15.84 -8.89 -14.05
C THR A 143 -14.65 -8.22 -13.34
N GLY A 144 -14.84 -7.02 -12.81
CA GLY A 144 -13.80 -6.33 -12.05
C GLY A 144 -13.41 -7.08 -10.79
N ALA A 145 -14.40 -7.62 -10.06
CA ALA A 145 -14.18 -8.45 -8.88
C ALA A 145 -13.41 -9.74 -9.21
N GLU A 146 -13.77 -10.42 -10.29
CA GLU A 146 -13.09 -11.63 -10.78
C GLU A 146 -11.62 -11.34 -11.16
N LEU A 147 -11.35 -10.25 -11.89
CA LEU A 147 -10.00 -9.86 -12.29
C LEU A 147 -9.13 -9.46 -11.10
N LEU A 148 -9.69 -8.73 -10.12
CA LEU A 148 -8.97 -8.37 -8.91
C LEU A 148 -8.66 -9.62 -8.07
N PHE A 149 -9.62 -10.53 -7.92
CA PHE A 149 -9.42 -11.83 -7.28
C PHE A 149 -8.31 -12.64 -7.95
N GLU A 150 -8.31 -12.71 -9.28
CA GLU A 150 -7.28 -13.42 -10.03
C GLU A 150 -5.89 -12.85 -9.76
N LEU A 151 -5.74 -11.50 -9.79
CA LEU A 151 -4.47 -10.85 -9.51
C LEU A 151 -3.99 -11.14 -8.08
N ILE A 152 -4.87 -11.02 -7.07
CA ILE A 152 -4.51 -11.31 -5.67
C ILE A 152 -4.14 -12.78 -5.51
N SER A 153 -4.85 -13.70 -6.19
CA SER A 153 -4.54 -15.12 -6.18
C SER A 153 -3.18 -15.44 -6.83
N GLN A 154 -2.80 -14.73 -7.89
CA GLN A 154 -1.48 -14.84 -8.50
C GLN A 154 -0.36 -14.30 -7.59
N ARG A 155 -0.67 -13.34 -6.71
CA ARG A 155 0.28 -12.79 -5.74
C ARG A 155 0.41 -13.62 -4.47
N TYR A 156 -0.58 -14.44 -4.16
CA TYR A 156 -0.60 -15.28 -2.97
C TYR A 156 0.71 -16.08 -2.87
N GLU A 157 1.40 -15.98 -1.72
CA GLU A 157 2.72 -16.56 -1.43
C GLU A 157 3.87 -16.18 -2.39
N ARG A 158 3.66 -15.20 -3.27
CA ARG A 158 4.67 -14.73 -4.25
C ARG A 158 5.13 -13.31 -4.02
N GLY A 159 4.28 -12.47 -3.45
CA GLY A 159 4.58 -11.09 -3.14
C GLY A 159 3.65 -10.52 -2.09
N ALA A 160 4.15 -9.59 -1.30
CA ALA A 160 3.39 -8.93 -0.27
C ALA A 160 2.34 -7.97 -0.86
N THR A 161 1.17 -7.91 -0.24
CA THR A 161 0.10 -6.98 -0.62
C THR A 161 -0.33 -6.18 0.59
N LEU A 162 -0.44 -4.86 0.44
CA LEU A 162 -1.03 -3.98 1.43
C LEU A 162 -2.34 -3.44 0.89
N ILE A 163 -3.41 -3.59 1.65
CA ILE A 163 -4.75 -3.12 1.26
C ILE A 163 -5.24 -2.16 2.32
N THR A 164 -5.79 -1.02 1.89
CA THR A 164 -6.56 -0.16 2.78
C THR A 164 -8.04 -0.27 2.46
N SER A 165 -8.87 -0.36 3.48
CA SER A 165 -10.33 -0.41 3.31
C SER A 165 -11.04 0.44 4.38
N ASN A 166 -12.12 1.07 3.97
CA ASN A 166 -13.02 1.75 4.90
C ASN A 166 -14.12 0.83 5.43
N LEU A 167 -14.21 -0.40 4.91
CA LEU A 167 -15.19 -1.40 5.29
C LEU A 167 -14.53 -2.52 6.09
N PRO A 168 -15.19 -3.02 7.12
CA PRO A 168 -14.80 -4.26 7.79
C PRO A 168 -15.01 -5.47 6.86
N PHE A 169 -14.41 -6.61 7.19
CA PHE A 169 -14.40 -7.79 6.30
C PHE A 169 -15.79 -8.36 5.98
N ASP A 170 -16.73 -8.28 6.91
CA ASP A 170 -18.11 -8.73 6.75
C ASP A 170 -18.88 -7.94 5.68
N GLU A 171 -18.49 -6.69 5.44
CA GLU A 171 -19.08 -5.86 4.38
C GLU A 171 -18.40 -6.03 3.01
N TRP A 172 -17.28 -6.76 2.91
CA TRP A 172 -16.59 -6.94 1.63
C TRP A 172 -17.41 -7.70 0.59
N THR A 173 -18.39 -8.48 1.02
CA THR A 173 -19.33 -9.14 0.10
C THR A 173 -20.12 -8.15 -0.74
N GLU A 174 -20.43 -6.97 -0.19
CA GLU A 174 -21.08 -5.89 -0.95
C GLU A 174 -20.18 -5.31 -2.05
N VAL A 175 -18.85 -5.32 -1.83
CA VAL A 175 -17.87 -4.84 -2.80
C VAL A 175 -17.68 -5.83 -3.94
N PHE A 176 -17.55 -7.12 -3.63
CA PHE A 176 -17.28 -8.18 -4.61
C PHE A 176 -18.53 -8.81 -5.19
N GLY A 177 -19.71 -8.58 -4.61
CA GLY A 177 -21.00 -9.08 -5.10
C GLY A 177 -21.19 -10.59 -5.02
N SER A 178 -20.32 -11.33 -4.35
CA SER A 178 -20.37 -12.79 -4.22
C SER A 178 -19.71 -13.27 -2.93
N GLU A 179 -20.48 -13.94 -2.06
CA GLU A 179 -19.94 -14.52 -0.82
C GLU A 179 -18.82 -15.52 -1.09
N ARG A 180 -18.98 -16.35 -2.11
CA ARG A 180 -17.98 -17.36 -2.49
C ARG A 180 -16.66 -16.71 -2.91
N LEU A 181 -16.73 -15.66 -3.72
CA LEU A 181 -15.55 -14.93 -4.19
C LEU A 181 -14.86 -14.21 -3.03
N THR A 182 -15.65 -13.53 -2.18
CA THR A 182 -15.16 -12.82 -1.00
C THR A 182 -14.51 -13.78 -0.01
N GLY A 183 -15.14 -14.89 0.31
CA GLY A 183 -14.58 -15.91 1.20
C GLY A 183 -13.24 -16.45 0.69
N ALA A 184 -13.17 -16.81 -0.59
CA ALA A 184 -11.93 -17.30 -1.20
C ALA A 184 -10.83 -16.23 -1.28
N LEU A 185 -11.18 -14.94 -1.38
CA LEU A 185 -10.26 -13.83 -1.35
C LEU A 185 -9.69 -13.61 0.05
N LEU A 186 -10.58 -13.56 1.04
CA LEU A 186 -10.21 -13.38 2.44
C LEU A 186 -9.33 -14.52 2.94
N ASP A 187 -9.62 -15.77 2.59
CA ASP A 187 -8.78 -16.91 2.92
C ASP A 187 -7.33 -16.72 2.47
N ARG A 188 -7.11 -16.22 1.25
CA ARG A 188 -5.77 -15.95 0.72
C ARG A 188 -5.09 -14.74 1.39
N LEU A 189 -5.84 -13.69 1.61
CA LEU A 189 -5.30 -12.45 2.18
C LEU A 189 -4.97 -12.60 3.66
N THR A 190 -5.77 -13.39 4.40
CA THR A 190 -5.64 -13.52 5.86
C THR A 190 -4.77 -14.68 6.30
N HIS A 191 -4.28 -15.52 5.38
CA HIS A 191 -3.42 -16.65 5.74
C HIS A 191 -2.15 -16.23 6.50
N HIS A 192 -1.49 -15.15 6.05
CA HIS A 192 -0.38 -14.50 6.75
C HIS A 192 -0.60 -12.98 6.68
N VAL A 193 -1.24 -12.40 7.68
CA VAL A 193 -1.66 -11.02 7.66
C VAL A 193 -1.39 -10.29 8.96
N THR A 194 -0.99 -9.03 8.84
CA THR A 194 -1.06 -8.05 9.92
C THR A 194 -2.23 -7.12 9.65
N ILE A 195 -3.17 -7.04 10.58
CA ILE A 195 -4.32 -6.13 10.49
C ILE A 195 -4.03 -4.92 11.36
N LEU A 196 -4.14 -3.73 10.78
CA LEU A 196 -4.07 -2.45 11.47
C LEU A 196 -5.48 -1.86 11.54
N GLU A 197 -6.05 -1.83 12.74
CA GLU A 197 -7.32 -1.18 12.98
C GLU A 197 -7.10 0.30 13.27
N MET A 198 -7.58 1.14 12.37
CA MET A 198 -7.42 2.59 12.43
C MET A 198 -8.75 3.26 12.80
N ASN A 199 -9.25 2.89 13.99
CA ASN A 199 -10.49 3.42 14.52
C ASN A 199 -10.23 4.77 15.21
N GLY A 200 -10.86 5.83 14.70
CA GLY A 200 -10.69 7.18 15.21
C GLY A 200 -11.50 8.21 14.44
N GLU A 201 -11.49 9.44 14.96
CA GLU A 201 -12.12 10.56 14.24
C GLU A 201 -11.29 10.94 12.99
N SER A 202 -12.00 11.43 11.96
CA SER A 202 -11.34 11.90 10.75
C SER A 202 -10.40 13.08 11.04
N TYR A 203 -9.11 12.87 10.84
CA TYR A 203 -8.09 13.91 10.98
C TYR A 203 -8.35 15.10 10.03
N ARG A 204 -8.84 14.83 8.81
CA ARG A 204 -9.21 15.86 7.83
C ARG A 204 -10.32 16.77 8.35
N LEU A 205 -11.36 16.21 8.98
CA LEU A 205 -12.45 16.99 9.57
C LEU A 205 -11.98 17.82 10.75
N LYS A 206 -11.11 17.25 11.60
CA LYS A 206 -10.54 17.93 12.75
C LYS A 206 -9.68 19.13 12.33
N GLN A 207 -8.85 18.97 11.32
CA GLN A 207 -8.01 20.03 10.77
C GLN A 207 -8.85 21.14 10.12
N SER A 208 -9.91 20.79 9.36
CA SER A 208 -10.81 21.77 8.75
C SER A 208 -11.56 22.59 9.79
N ARG A 209 -11.96 22.00 10.91
CA ARG A 209 -12.61 22.71 12.03
C ARG A 209 -11.64 23.68 12.72
N SER A 210 -10.40 23.28 12.95
CA SER A 210 -9.38 24.12 13.55
C SER A 210 -9.04 25.34 12.68
N GLN A 211 -8.96 25.16 11.36
CA GLN A 211 -8.70 26.26 10.42
C GLN A 211 -9.87 27.26 10.30
N LYS A 212 -11.10 26.80 10.50
CA LYS A 212 -12.27 27.68 10.51
C LYS A 212 -12.33 28.54 11.78
N ASN A 213 -11.99 27.98 12.92
CA ASN A 213 -11.95 28.71 14.20
C ASN A 213 -10.83 29.78 14.21
N ASN A 214 -9.66 29.48 13.63
CA ASN A 214 -8.56 30.45 13.52
C ASN A 214 -8.78 31.58 12.47
N LYS A 215 -9.82 31.52 11.66
CA LYS A 215 -10.21 32.58 10.70
C LYS A 215 -11.38 33.43 11.19
N ALA A 216 -11.98 33.08 12.33
CA ALA A 216 -13.10 33.78 12.93
C ALA A 216 -12.68 34.70 14.11
N ASP A 217 -11.41 34.63 14.51
CA ASP A 217 -10.72 35.57 15.40
C ASP A 217 -9.83 36.52 14.57
#